data_d8ef98736b55240e77ffa1c91f1c8cab
#
_entry.id   d8ef98736b55240e77ffa1c91f1c8cab
#
_cell.length_a   1.000
_cell.length_b   1.000
_cell.length_c   1.000
_cell.angle_alpha   90.00
_cell.angle_beta   90.00
_cell.angle_gamma   90.00
#
_symmetry.space_group_name_H-M   'P 1'
#
loop_
_entity.id
_entity.type
_entity.pdbx_description
1 polymer ?
#
loop_
_entity_poly.entity_id
_entity_poly.type
_entity_poly.pdbx_seq_one_letter_code
_entity_poly.pdbx_strand_id
1 'polypeptide(L)'
;EGTFELLDYLKPKYNLHIITNGFHDLQNHKMNNSQLAPYFKTITNSESAGVKKPNPIIFEYALRQANAKKESSIMIGDCIHADVLGAIHCGIDAILFSEKMQILEHENIKQVNHLLDLKKYL
;
A
#
# COMPACT_ATOMS: atom_id res chain seq x y z
N GLU A 1 11.11 10.97 0.73
CA GLU A 1 12.52 10.77 0.56
C GLU A 1 12.81 9.34 0.11
N GLY A 2 13.54 9.20 -0.97
CA GLY A 2 13.82 7.89 -1.53
C GLY A 2 12.65 7.28 -2.31
N THR A 3 11.59 8.06 -2.54
CA THR A 3 10.39 7.55 -3.20
C THR A 3 10.69 7.05 -4.60
N PHE A 4 11.31 7.87 -5.43
CA PHE A 4 11.60 7.47 -6.81
C PHE A 4 12.64 6.35 -6.87
N GLU A 5 13.62 6.39 -6.00
CA GLU A 5 14.63 5.33 -5.94
C GLU A 5 13.97 3.98 -5.61
N LEU A 6 13.06 3.96 -4.64
CA LEU A 6 12.34 2.76 -4.27
C LEU A 6 11.45 2.27 -5.40
N LEU A 7 10.69 3.18 -6.03
CA LEU A 7 9.79 2.82 -7.12
C LEU A 7 10.56 2.27 -8.32
N ASP A 8 11.71 2.84 -8.64
CA ASP A 8 12.56 2.33 -9.71
C ASP A 8 13.10 0.93 -9.38
N TYR A 9 13.39 0.66 -8.12
CA TYR A 9 13.81 -0.66 -7.67
C TYR A 9 12.69 -1.69 -7.80
N LEU A 10 11.45 -1.29 -7.46
CA LEU A 10 10.32 -2.21 -7.39
C LEU A 10 9.66 -2.45 -8.75
N LYS A 11 9.66 -1.46 -9.63
CA LYS A 11 8.90 -1.53 -10.88
C LYS A 11 9.24 -2.76 -11.74
N PRO A 12 10.52 -3.14 -11.92
CA PRO A 12 10.82 -4.34 -12.72
C PRO A 12 10.50 -5.65 -12.00
N LYS A 13 10.30 -5.61 -10.68
CA LYS A 13 10.07 -6.82 -9.87
C LYS A 13 8.60 -7.06 -9.57
N TYR A 14 7.79 -6.01 -9.51
CA TYR A 14 6.41 -6.07 -9.03
C TYR A 14 5.49 -5.22 -9.89
N ASN A 15 4.22 -5.58 -9.88
CA ASN A 15 3.17 -4.70 -10.36
C ASN A 15 2.73 -3.84 -9.19
N LEU A 16 2.79 -2.52 -9.37
CA LEU A 16 2.53 -1.58 -8.30
C LEU A 16 1.11 -1.01 -8.43
N HIS A 17 0.43 -0.88 -7.28
CA HIS A 17 -0.96 -0.42 -7.21
C HIS A 17 -1.12 0.47 -5.99
N ILE A 18 -2.14 1.34 -6.02
CA ILE A 18 -2.44 2.24 -4.91
C ILE A 18 -3.85 1.95 -4.40
N ILE A 19 -4.00 1.94 -3.07
CA ILE A 19 -5.30 1.95 -2.40
C ILE A 19 -5.36 3.17 -1.50
N THR A 20 -6.37 4.02 -1.67
CA THR A 20 -6.49 5.27 -0.92
C THR A 20 -7.94 5.49 -0.48
N ASN A 21 -8.11 6.26 0.61
CA ASN A 21 -9.43 6.52 1.18
C ASN A 21 -10.11 7.78 0.60
N GLY A 22 -9.87 8.07 -0.66
CA GLY A 22 -10.63 9.10 -1.36
C GLY A 22 -9.78 9.99 -2.25
N PHE A 23 -10.47 10.81 -3.06
CA PHE A 23 -9.81 11.73 -3.98
C PHE A 23 -8.95 12.77 -3.28
N HIS A 24 -9.38 13.20 -2.10
CA HIS A 24 -8.63 14.21 -1.36
C HIS A 24 -7.23 13.70 -1.00
N ASP A 25 -7.12 12.42 -0.65
CA ASP A 25 -5.82 11.82 -0.36
C ASP A 25 -4.91 11.87 -1.57
N LEU A 26 -5.45 11.56 -2.75
CA LEU A 26 -4.68 11.61 -3.99
C LEU A 26 -4.19 13.01 -4.28
N GLN A 27 -5.05 14.01 -4.14
CA GLN A 27 -4.67 15.40 -4.39
C GLN A 27 -3.66 15.91 -3.38
N ASN A 28 -3.89 15.59 -2.11
CA ASN A 28 -3.02 16.05 -1.03
C ASN A 28 -1.63 15.43 -1.11
N HIS A 29 -1.53 14.20 -1.58
CA HIS A 29 -0.26 13.50 -1.70
C HIS A 29 0.34 13.63 -3.10
N LYS A 30 -0.28 14.43 -3.96
CA LYS A 30 0.19 14.65 -5.33
C LYS A 30 0.31 13.36 -6.14
N MET A 31 -0.55 12.40 -5.82
CA MET A 31 -0.50 11.09 -6.49
C MET A 31 -0.99 11.15 -7.92
N ASN A 32 -1.69 12.23 -8.31
CA ASN A 32 -2.05 12.47 -9.68
C ASN A 32 -0.94 13.20 -10.45
N ASN A 33 0.22 13.39 -9.81
CA ASN A 33 1.38 13.95 -10.49
C ASN A 33 1.84 12.99 -11.59
N SER A 34 2.08 13.52 -12.79
CA SER A 34 2.48 12.71 -13.93
C SER A 34 3.79 11.96 -13.73
N GLN A 35 4.63 12.39 -12.80
CA GLN A 35 5.89 11.71 -12.49
C GLN A 35 5.69 10.41 -11.70
N LEU A 36 4.63 10.33 -10.88
CA LEU A 36 4.34 9.15 -10.08
C LEU A 36 3.38 8.19 -10.78
N ALA A 37 2.41 8.72 -11.51
CA ALA A 37 1.37 7.91 -12.12
C ALA A 37 1.90 6.74 -12.96
N PRO A 38 2.97 6.89 -13.75
CA PRO A 38 3.45 5.78 -14.58
C PRO A 38 3.95 4.56 -13.81
N TYR A 39 4.25 4.71 -12.52
CA TYR A 39 4.69 3.58 -11.71
C TYR A 39 3.55 2.63 -11.33
N PHE A 40 2.31 3.11 -11.33
CA PHE A 40 1.18 2.37 -10.78
C PHE A 40 0.23 1.92 -11.88
N LYS A 41 -0.14 0.64 -11.84
CA LYS A 41 -1.04 0.07 -12.84
C LYS A 41 -2.50 0.34 -12.53
N THR A 42 -2.86 0.40 -11.25
CA THR A 42 -4.22 0.73 -10.83
C THR A 42 -4.19 1.65 -9.63
N ILE A 43 -5.25 2.44 -9.49
CA ILE A 43 -5.50 3.27 -8.32
C ILE A 43 -6.91 2.97 -7.87
N THR A 44 -7.06 2.44 -6.66
CA THR A 44 -8.35 2.12 -6.06
C THR A 44 -8.63 3.13 -4.96
N ASN A 45 -9.78 3.80 -5.03
CA ASN A 45 -10.19 4.73 -3.99
C ASN A 45 -11.50 4.28 -3.36
N SER A 46 -11.83 4.87 -2.20
CA SER A 46 -13.04 4.51 -1.46
C SER A 46 -14.32 4.79 -2.23
N GLU A 47 -14.29 5.78 -3.10
CA GLU A 47 -15.48 6.13 -3.89
C GLU A 47 -15.79 5.06 -4.91
N SER A 48 -14.77 4.54 -5.60
CA SER A 48 -14.95 3.45 -6.57
C SER A 48 -15.33 2.14 -5.88
N ALA A 49 -14.73 1.85 -4.73
CA ALA A 49 -14.99 0.61 -4.01
C ALA A 49 -16.29 0.66 -3.21
N GLY A 50 -16.77 1.85 -2.88
CA GLY A 50 -17.96 2.03 -2.05
C GLY A 50 -17.73 1.94 -0.56
N VAL A 51 -16.50 1.63 -0.14
CA VAL A 51 -16.14 1.51 1.28
C VAL A 51 -14.72 2.01 1.46
N LYS A 52 -14.35 2.33 2.70
CA LYS A 52 -13.02 2.80 3.07
C LYS A 52 -12.20 1.69 3.71
N LYS A 53 -10.85 1.81 3.64
CA LYS A 53 -9.99 0.97 4.46
C LYS A 53 -10.34 1.19 5.94
N PRO A 54 -10.37 0.18 6.80
CA PRO A 54 -9.90 -1.20 6.60
C PRO A 54 -10.98 -2.20 6.17
N ASN A 55 -12.10 -1.74 5.63
CA ASN A 55 -13.15 -2.67 5.20
C ASN A 55 -12.59 -3.64 4.16
N PRO A 56 -12.78 -4.97 4.35
CA PRO A 56 -12.22 -5.96 3.45
C PRO A 56 -12.65 -5.81 1.99
N ILE A 57 -13.81 -5.23 1.75
CA ILE A 57 -14.32 -5.06 0.38
C ILE A 57 -13.38 -4.20 -0.47
N ILE A 58 -12.75 -3.16 0.12
CA ILE A 58 -11.86 -2.31 -0.68
C ILE A 58 -10.59 -3.09 -1.09
N PHE A 59 -10.09 -3.97 -0.21
CA PHE A 59 -8.93 -4.79 -0.55
C PHE A 59 -9.27 -5.82 -1.62
N GLU A 60 -10.44 -6.45 -1.52
CA GLU A 60 -10.91 -7.39 -2.54
C GLU A 60 -11.12 -6.71 -3.88
N TYR A 61 -11.69 -5.50 -3.86
CA TYR A 61 -11.88 -4.70 -5.07
C TYR A 61 -10.53 -4.40 -5.72
N ALA A 62 -9.55 -3.97 -4.92
CA ALA A 62 -8.21 -3.64 -5.43
C ALA A 62 -7.54 -4.87 -6.05
N LEU A 63 -7.65 -6.03 -5.42
CA LEU A 63 -7.09 -7.26 -5.97
C LEU A 63 -7.72 -7.61 -7.31
N ARG A 64 -9.03 -7.45 -7.45
CA ARG A 64 -9.71 -7.71 -8.73
C ARG A 64 -9.26 -6.74 -9.80
N GLN A 65 -9.15 -5.44 -9.47
CA GLN A 65 -8.68 -4.44 -10.43
C GLN A 65 -7.24 -4.73 -10.87
N ALA A 66 -6.43 -5.22 -9.96
CA ALA A 66 -5.03 -5.55 -10.23
C ALA A 66 -4.87 -6.90 -10.92
N ASN A 67 -5.94 -7.68 -11.01
CA ASN A 67 -5.88 -9.07 -11.46
C ASN A 67 -4.84 -9.86 -10.66
N ALA A 68 -4.85 -9.67 -9.34
CA ALA A 68 -3.85 -10.21 -8.42
C ALA A 68 -4.50 -11.11 -7.39
N LYS A 69 -3.67 -11.96 -6.77
CA LYS A 69 -4.09 -12.87 -5.72
C LYS A 69 -3.51 -12.39 -4.40
N LYS A 70 -4.27 -12.58 -3.31
CA LYS A 70 -3.80 -12.17 -1.98
C LYS A 70 -2.52 -12.90 -1.58
N GLU A 71 -2.34 -14.14 -2.01
CA GLU A 71 -1.17 -14.95 -1.67
C GLU A 71 0.12 -14.42 -2.28
N SER A 72 0.03 -13.67 -3.37
CA SER A 72 1.18 -13.11 -4.07
C SER A 72 1.23 -11.58 -3.98
N SER A 73 0.51 -11.01 -3.02
CA SER A 73 0.44 -9.56 -2.85
C SER A 73 0.94 -9.15 -1.48
N ILE A 74 1.41 -7.90 -1.39
CA ILE A 74 1.84 -7.33 -0.13
C ILE A 74 1.37 -5.88 -0.05
N MET A 75 0.86 -5.49 1.11
CA MET A 75 0.40 -4.13 1.37
C MET A 75 1.49 -3.37 2.11
N ILE A 76 1.74 -2.13 1.69
CA ILE A 76 2.66 -1.23 2.37
C ILE A 76 1.88 0.03 2.71
N GLY A 77 1.87 0.40 3.98
CA GLY A 77 1.12 1.57 4.40
C GLY A 77 1.63 2.14 5.70
N ASP A 78 1.16 3.34 6.01
CA ASP A 78 1.60 4.08 7.20
C ASP A 78 0.56 4.07 8.34
N CYS A 79 -0.59 3.47 8.13
CA CYS A 79 -1.63 3.38 9.15
C CYS A 79 -1.80 1.93 9.58
N ILE A 80 -1.53 1.64 10.86
CA ILE A 80 -1.59 0.27 11.35
C ILE A 80 -3.00 -0.32 11.20
N HIS A 81 -4.04 0.43 11.53
CA HIS A 81 -5.41 -0.07 11.48
C HIS A 81 -5.97 -0.14 10.07
N ALA A 82 -5.83 0.96 9.32
CA ALA A 82 -6.45 1.04 8.00
C ALA A 82 -5.70 0.19 6.97
N ASP A 83 -4.37 0.24 6.99
CA ASP A 83 -3.57 -0.38 5.94
C ASP A 83 -3.09 -1.78 6.34
N VAL A 84 -2.37 -1.89 7.46
CA VAL A 84 -1.66 -3.10 7.82
C VAL A 84 -2.62 -4.17 8.34
N LEU A 85 -3.37 -3.84 9.39
CA LEU A 85 -4.33 -4.81 9.95
C LEU A 85 -5.46 -5.09 8.97
N GLY A 86 -5.90 -4.08 8.22
CA GLY A 86 -6.91 -4.29 7.19
C GLY A 86 -6.47 -5.33 6.16
N ALA A 87 -5.23 -5.22 5.68
CA ALA A 87 -4.69 -6.17 4.71
C ALA A 87 -4.53 -7.56 5.33
N ILE A 88 -3.98 -7.64 6.53
CA ILE A 88 -3.76 -8.93 7.21
C ILE A 88 -5.07 -9.67 7.42
N HIS A 89 -6.13 -8.97 7.81
CA HIS A 89 -7.44 -9.59 8.00
C HIS A 89 -8.02 -10.13 6.69
N CYS A 90 -7.54 -9.64 5.56
CA CYS A 90 -7.94 -10.16 4.23
C CYS A 90 -7.02 -11.26 3.73
N GLY A 91 -5.99 -11.62 4.50
CA GLY A 91 -5.03 -12.63 4.07
C GLY A 91 -3.91 -12.08 3.21
N ILE A 92 -3.69 -10.78 3.20
CA ILE A 92 -2.63 -10.11 2.44
C ILE A 92 -1.50 -9.77 3.42
N ASP A 93 -0.27 -10.15 3.09
CA ASP A 93 0.88 -9.75 3.90
C ASP A 93 1.04 -8.23 3.88
N ALA A 94 1.61 -7.68 4.94
CA ALA A 94 1.73 -6.23 5.06
C ALA A 94 3.01 -5.82 5.76
N ILE A 95 3.50 -4.62 5.40
CA ILE A 95 4.63 -3.97 6.05
C ILE A 95 4.18 -2.58 6.47
N LEU A 96 4.44 -2.22 7.72
CA LEU A 96 4.16 -0.87 8.22
C LEU A 96 5.35 0.03 7.91
N PHE A 97 5.06 1.16 7.25
CA PHE A 97 6.03 2.24 7.10
C PHE A 97 5.68 3.34 8.08
N SER A 98 6.59 3.66 9.00
CA SER A 98 6.37 4.73 9.96
C SER A 98 7.71 5.39 10.27
N GLU A 99 7.78 6.71 10.14
CA GLU A 99 9.01 7.45 10.41
C GLU A 99 9.47 7.26 11.85
N LYS A 100 8.51 7.08 12.78
CA LYS A 100 8.82 6.72 14.16
C LYS A 100 8.40 5.29 14.38
N MET A 101 9.35 4.46 14.83
CA MET A 101 9.03 3.07 15.12
C MET A 101 7.98 2.99 16.22
N GLN A 102 6.97 2.15 16.00
CA GLN A 102 5.86 1.99 16.91
C GLN A 102 5.99 0.68 17.67
N ILE A 103 5.44 0.67 18.89
CA ILE A 103 5.31 -0.57 19.65
C ILE A 103 4.08 -1.28 19.11
N LEU A 104 4.27 -2.49 18.58
CA LEU A 104 3.19 -3.24 17.95
C LEU A 104 2.76 -4.38 18.86
N GLU A 105 1.45 -4.57 18.96
CA GLU A 105 0.88 -5.69 19.70
C GLU A 105 1.02 -7.01 18.96
N HIS A 106 1.29 -6.94 17.66
CA HIS A 106 1.38 -8.10 16.77
C HIS A 106 2.84 -8.32 16.39
N GLU A 107 3.43 -9.41 16.83
CA GLU A 107 4.86 -9.68 16.64
C GLU A 107 5.23 -9.93 15.18
N ASN A 108 4.26 -10.36 14.36
CA ASN A 108 4.53 -10.77 12.99
C ASN A 108 4.47 -9.63 11.98
N ILE A 109 4.22 -8.40 12.44
CA ILE A 109 4.14 -7.26 11.55
C ILE A 109 5.53 -6.69 11.34
N LYS A 110 5.99 -6.70 10.10
CA LYS A 110 7.24 -6.06 9.72
C LYS A 110 7.07 -4.55 9.71
N GLN A 111 8.06 -3.85 10.16
CA GLN A 111 8.02 -2.41 10.25
C GLN A 111 9.33 -1.80 9.79
N VAL A 112 9.23 -0.73 8.99
CA VAL A 112 10.41 0.04 8.55
C VAL A 112 10.17 1.52 8.82
N ASN A 113 11.25 2.27 9.04
CA ASN A 113 11.15 3.70 9.28
C ASN A 113 11.75 4.55 8.14
N HIS A 114 12.29 3.90 7.13
CA HIS A 114 12.75 4.54 5.90
C HIS A 114 12.22 3.77 4.72
N LEU A 115 11.77 4.48 3.66
CA LEU A 115 11.26 3.82 2.46
C LEU A 115 12.28 2.87 1.84
N LEU A 116 13.55 3.25 1.82
CA LEU A 116 14.59 2.40 1.22
C LEU A 116 14.82 1.12 1.98
N ASP A 117 14.44 1.07 3.27
CA ASP A 117 14.54 -0.16 4.06
C ASP A 117 13.60 -1.24 3.54
N LEU A 118 12.58 -0.88 2.77
CA LEU A 118 11.71 -1.86 2.13
C LEU A 118 12.46 -2.80 1.20
N LYS A 119 13.60 -2.37 0.67
CA LYS A 119 14.43 -3.23 -0.18
C LYS A 119 14.90 -4.50 0.53
N LYS A 120 14.94 -4.50 1.86
CA LYS A 120 15.32 -5.67 2.65
C LYS A 120 14.29 -6.79 2.57
N TYR A 121 13.04 -6.45 2.28
CA TYR A 121 11.92 -7.39 2.26
C TYR A 121 11.37 -7.63 0.86
N LEU A 122 11.73 -6.80 -0.08
CA LEU A 122 11.21 -6.81 -1.43
C LEU A 122 12.34 -6.89 -2.45
#